data_a44f402def7190ea5854dbe589a65f22
#
_entry.id   a44f402def7190ea5854dbe589a65f22
#
_cell.length_a   1.000
_cell.length_b   1.000
_cell.length_c   1.000
_cell.angle_alpha   90.00
_cell.angle_beta   90.00
_cell.angle_gamma   90.00
#
_symmetry.space_group_name_H-M   'P 1'
#
loop_
_entity.id
_entity.type
_entity.pdbx_description
1 polymer ?
#
loop_
_entity_poly.entity_id
_entity_poly.type
_entity_poly.pdbx_seq_one_letter_code
_entity_poly.pdbx_strand_id
1 'polypeptide(L)'
;PCAEMPAIAELCARRGIVLVEDAAQAIAADWGGKQAGAWGDFGCFSFYPTKNLGAYGDAGLVTTREARHDTRLRMLRHHGSRQTYLHEEIGYSSRLDELQAAVLRAKLPHLARFTTARQKHAARYRELLAGAKLQLPVAHGRGAHVYHQFTVRLANRDAIRKKLAEAGVASGVYYPIPLHRQPVFEKEFGSLSLPAAEAAAHEVLSLPIYPQLTDEQIRHVCAALRACL
;
A
#
# COMPACT_ATOMS: atom_id res chain seq x y z
N PRO A 1 1.46 3.04 7.19
CA PRO A 1 1.31 2.48 8.54
C PRO A 1 0.22 1.44 8.59
N CYS A 2 0.17 0.66 9.69
CA CYS A 2 -1.01 -0.12 10.02
C CYS A 2 -2.17 0.80 10.43
N ALA A 3 -3.40 0.33 10.25
CA ALA A 3 -4.56 0.86 10.94
C ALA A 3 -4.46 0.55 12.46
N GLU A 4 -5.42 1.01 13.27
CA GLU A 4 -5.46 0.72 14.72
C GLU A 4 -5.87 -0.74 14.97
N MET A 5 -5.01 -1.65 14.56
CA MET A 5 -5.26 -3.09 14.48
C MET A 5 -5.72 -3.72 15.80
N PRO A 6 -5.18 -3.35 16.98
CA PRO A 6 -5.67 -3.93 18.24
C PRO A 6 -7.17 -3.71 18.47
N ALA A 7 -7.66 -2.48 18.28
CA ALA A 7 -9.05 -2.14 18.47
C ALA A 7 -9.96 -2.84 17.43
N ILE A 8 -9.51 -2.91 16.18
CA ILE A 8 -10.24 -3.59 15.10
C ILE A 8 -10.31 -5.10 15.39
N ALA A 9 -9.19 -5.73 15.73
CA ALA A 9 -9.14 -7.18 16.01
C ALA A 9 -10.01 -7.55 17.23
N GLU A 10 -9.98 -6.74 18.29
CA GLU A 10 -10.82 -6.93 19.45
C GLU A 10 -12.31 -6.82 19.11
N LEU A 11 -12.70 -5.80 18.33
CA LEU A 11 -14.08 -5.62 17.90
C LEU A 11 -14.58 -6.81 17.07
N CYS A 12 -13.77 -7.27 16.10
CA CYS A 12 -14.09 -8.42 15.25
C CYS A 12 -14.25 -9.69 16.11
N ALA A 13 -13.33 -9.95 17.03
CA ALA A 13 -13.38 -11.10 17.92
C ALA A 13 -14.66 -11.11 18.79
N ARG A 14 -15.00 -9.97 19.40
CA ARG A 14 -16.22 -9.84 20.23
C ARG A 14 -17.50 -10.07 19.43
N ARG A 15 -17.50 -9.79 18.14
CA ARG A 15 -18.68 -9.91 17.27
C ARG A 15 -18.68 -11.15 16.38
N GLY A 16 -17.68 -12.02 16.50
CA GLY A 16 -17.53 -13.19 15.64
C GLY A 16 -17.36 -12.85 14.15
N ILE A 17 -16.78 -11.69 13.85
CA ILE A 17 -16.55 -11.21 12.47
C ILE A 17 -15.17 -11.67 12.00
N VAL A 18 -15.11 -12.29 10.81
CA VAL A 18 -13.86 -12.64 10.16
C VAL A 18 -13.10 -11.36 9.77
N LEU A 19 -11.84 -11.25 10.19
CA LEU A 19 -10.99 -10.11 9.90
C LEU A 19 -10.01 -10.46 8.77
N VAL A 20 -10.14 -9.76 7.64
CA VAL A 20 -9.22 -9.82 6.51
C VAL A 20 -8.43 -8.52 6.45
N GLU A 21 -7.10 -8.61 6.56
CA GLU A 21 -6.22 -7.45 6.44
C GLU A 21 -5.81 -7.23 4.97
N ASP A 22 -6.14 -6.07 4.43
CA ASP A 22 -5.49 -5.59 3.20
C ASP A 22 -4.12 -4.99 3.55
N ALA A 23 -3.10 -5.83 3.48
CA ALA A 23 -1.71 -5.47 3.71
C ALA A 23 -0.93 -5.23 2.40
N ALA A 24 -1.64 -4.99 1.27
CA ALA A 24 -1.04 -4.84 -0.05
C ALA A 24 0.00 -3.72 -0.18
N GLN A 25 0.01 -2.75 0.73
CA GLN A 25 0.99 -1.66 0.81
C GLN A 25 1.70 -1.61 2.16
N ALA A 26 1.61 -2.66 2.97
CA ALA A 26 1.99 -2.65 4.38
C ALA A 26 3.02 -3.73 4.77
N ILE A 27 3.69 -4.37 3.80
CA ILE A 27 4.74 -5.35 4.13
C ILE A 27 5.82 -4.71 5.03
N ALA A 28 6.16 -5.37 6.13
CA ALA A 28 7.05 -4.88 7.18
C ALA A 28 6.54 -3.66 7.97
N ALA A 29 5.29 -3.21 7.77
CA ALA A 29 4.64 -2.31 8.71
C ALA A 29 4.22 -3.07 9.97
N ASP A 30 4.22 -2.39 11.11
CA ASP A 30 3.79 -2.99 12.37
C ASP A 30 2.93 -2.01 13.20
N TRP A 31 2.29 -2.57 14.24
CA TRP A 31 1.69 -1.85 15.33
C TRP A 31 2.14 -2.47 16.64
N GLY A 32 2.95 -1.74 17.40
CA GLY A 32 3.49 -2.23 18.67
C GLY A 32 4.34 -3.50 18.55
N GLY A 33 5.07 -3.65 17.43
CA GLY A 33 5.93 -4.81 17.17
C GLY A 33 5.23 -6.00 16.49
N LYS A 34 3.89 -5.99 16.35
CA LYS A 34 3.16 -7.02 15.61
C LYS A 34 2.89 -6.56 14.17
N GLN A 35 3.39 -7.33 13.21
CA GLN A 35 3.36 -6.95 11.80
C GLN A 35 1.95 -6.96 11.20
N ALA A 36 1.74 -6.11 10.19
CA ALA A 36 0.59 -6.18 9.30
C ALA A 36 0.47 -7.56 8.67
N GLY A 37 -0.75 -8.04 8.46
CA GLY A 37 -1.04 -9.39 7.96
C GLY A 37 -0.96 -10.50 9.01
N ALA A 38 -0.74 -10.14 10.29
CA ALA A 38 -0.69 -11.09 11.40
C ALA A 38 -1.79 -10.86 12.46
N TRP A 39 -2.64 -9.87 12.29
CA TRP A 39 -3.69 -9.50 13.24
C TRP A 39 -4.99 -10.24 13.00
N GLY A 40 -5.40 -10.36 11.74
CA GLY A 40 -6.64 -10.97 11.32
C GLY A 40 -6.58 -12.49 11.15
N ASP A 41 -7.69 -13.04 10.66
CA ASP A 41 -7.78 -14.42 10.23
C ASP A 41 -6.98 -14.65 8.94
N PHE A 42 -6.94 -13.61 8.10
CA PHE A 42 -6.18 -13.57 6.86
C PHE A 42 -5.45 -12.24 6.70
N GLY A 43 -4.22 -12.28 6.16
CA GLY A 43 -3.47 -11.11 5.73
C GLY A 43 -3.16 -11.22 4.23
N CYS A 44 -3.53 -10.19 3.45
CA CYS A 44 -3.37 -10.19 2.00
C CYS A 44 -2.26 -9.21 1.59
N PHE A 45 -1.24 -9.71 0.90
CA PHE A 45 -0.09 -8.93 0.43
C PHE A 45 -0.04 -8.90 -1.10
N SER A 46 0.42 -7.78 -1.64
CA SER A 46 0.73 -7.62 -3.05
C SER A 46 2.24 -7.52 -3.24
N PHE A 47 2.73 -8.24 -4.23
CA PHE A 47 4.11 -8.14 -4.72
C PHE A 47 4.15 -7.59 -6.14
N TYR A 48 3.13 -6.82 -6.55
CA TYR A 48 3.16 -6.07 -7.79
C TYR A 48 4.48 -5.28 -7.91
N PRO A 49 5.07 -5.10 -9.11
CA PRO A 49 6.44 -4.58 -9.28
C PRO A 49 6.77 -3.28 -8.54
N THR A 50 5.78 -2.40 -8.35
CA THR A 50 5.98 -1.12 -7.65
C THR A 50 5.93 -1.21 -6.12
N LYS A 51 5.57 -2.37 -5.54
CA LYS A 51 5.47 -2.55 -4.09
C LYS A 51 6.84 -2.54 -3.42
N ASN A 52 6.86 -2.31 -2.09
CA ASN A 52 8.10 -2.27 -1.31
C ASN A 52 8.93 -3.56 -1.43
N LEU A 53 8.25 -4.70 -1.55
CA LEU A 53 8.81 -5.95 -2.01
C LEU A 53 8.06 -6.32 -3.29
N GLY A 54 8.59 -5.95 -4.45
CA GLY A 54 7.95 -6.19 -5.74
C GLY A 54 8.64 -7.31 -6.53
N ALA A 55 7.85 -8.18 -7.13
CA ALA A 55 8.28 -9.11 -8.18
C ALA A 55 8.52 -8.36 -9.51
N TYR A 56 8.71 -9.07 -10.61
CA TYR A 56 8.79 -8.50 -11.97
C TYR A 56 7.50 -8.72 -12.78
N GLY A 57 6.43 -9.09 -12.12
CA GLY A 57 5.08 -9.31 -12.64
C GLY A 57 4.09 -9.39 -11.50
N ASP A 58 2.86 -9.85 -11.78
CA ASP A 58 1.84 -10.02 -10.78
C ASP A 58 2.23 -11.13 -9.79
N ALA A 59 2.11 -10.83 -8.52
CA ALA A 59 2.38 -11.75 -7.43
C ALA A 59 1.68 -11.29 -6.15
N GLY A 60 1.35 -12.21 -5.28
CA GLY A 60 0.73 -11.94 -3.98
C GLY A 60 0.91 -13.10 -3.01
N LEU A 61 0.54 -12.84 -1.76
CA LEU A 61 0.57 -13.80 -0.68
C LEU A 61 -0.64 -13.61 0.22
N VAL A 62 -1.22 -14.70 0.68
CA VAL A 62 -2.18 -14.70 1.78
C VAL A 62 -1.55 -15.42 2.96
N THR A 63 -1.60 -14.80 4.13
CA THR A 63 -1.21 -15.41 5.41
C THR A 63 -2.44 -15.80 6.20
N THR A 64 -2.36 -16.87 6.96
CA THR A 64 -3.37 -17.29 7.94
C THR A 64 -2.71 -18.05 9.08
N ARG A 65 -3.37 -18.09 10.25
CA ARG A 65 -2.88 -18.84 11.41
C ARG A 65 -3.49 -20.24 11.54
N GLU A 66 -4.58 -20.49 10.82
CA GLU A 66 -5.33 -21.75 10.93
C GLU A 66 -4.99 -22.71 9.78
N ALA A 67 -4.55 -23.92 10.12
CA ALA A 67 -4.18 -24.94 9.15
C ALA A 67 -5.34 -25.32 8.20
N ARG A 68 -6.60 -25.28 8.69
CA ARG A 68 -7.77 -25.53 7.83
C ARG A 68 -7.91 -24.47 6.75
N HIS A 69 -7.62 -23.18 7.07
CA HIS A 69 -7.67 -22.10 6.10
C HIS A 69 -6.51 -22.21 5.10
N ASP A 70 -5.29 -22.53 5.56
CA ASP A 70 -4.15 -22.76 4.67
C ASP A 70 -4.45 -23.87 3.65
N THR A 71 -4.97 -25.01 4.11
CA THR A 71 -5.35 -26.12 3.23
C THR A 71 -6.36 -25.67 2.18
N ARG A 72 -7.40 -24.95 2.57
CA ARG A 72 -8.42 -24.47 1.63
C ARG A 72 -7.90 -23.42 0.66
N LEU A 73 -7.09 -22.47 1.13
CA LEU A 73 -6.46 -21.46 0.28
C LEU A 73 -5.56 -22.09 -0.78
N ARG A 74 -4.77 -23.12 -0.42
CA ARG A 74 -3.95 -23.88 -1.39
C ARG A 74 -4.79 -24.57 -2.45
N MET A 75 -5.92 -25.14 -2.04
CA MET A 75 -6.86 -25.75 -2.95
C MET A 75 -7.50 -24.72 -3.88
N LEU A 76 -8.06 -23.64 -3.33
CA LEU A 76 -8.71 -22.57 -4.09
C LEU A 76 -7.78 -21.94 -5.14
N ARG A 77 -6.52 -21.65 -4.79
CA ARG A 77 -5.55 -21.05 -5.72
C ARG A 77 -5.16 -21.97 -6.87
N HIS A 78 -5.43 -23.28 -6.73
CA HIS A 78 -5.09 -24.33 -7.71
C HIS A 78 -6.34 -25.01 -8.25
N HIS A 79 -7.25 -24.20 -8.81
CA HIS A 79 -8.48 -24.65 -9.48
C HIS A 79 -9.41 -25.52 -8.60
N GLY A 80 -9.39 -25.34 -7.27
CA GLY A 80 -10.21 -26.12 -6.35
C GLY A 80 -9.76 -27.58 -6.16
N SER A 81 -8.48 -27.88 -6.39
CA SER A 81 -7.96 -29.24 -6.38
C SER A 81 -6.89 -29.45 -5.30
N ARG A 82 -6.99 -30.58 -4.58
CA ARG A 82 -5.93 -31.09 -3.67
C ARG A 82 -4.98 -32.02 -4.37
N GLN A 83 -5.48 -32.76 -5.35
CA GLN A 83 -4.72 -33.72 -6.16
C GLN A 83 -4.89 -33.35 -7.64
N THR A 84 -3.87 -33.56 -8.43
CA THR A 84 -3.90 -33.33 -9.87
C THR A 84 -5.11 -33.98 -10.51
N TYR A 85 -5.89 -33.24 -11.26
CA TYR A 85 -7.11 -33.60 -11.96
C TYR A 85 -8.32 -33.97 -11.07
N LEU A 86 -8.24 -33.84 -9.74
CA LEU A 86 -9.37 -34.01 -8.84
C LEU A 86 -9.79 -32.67 -8.24
N HIS A 87 -10.86 -32.07 -8.77
CA HIS A 87 -11.40 -30.77 -8.35
C HIS A 87 -12.56 -30.99 -7.38
N GLU A 88 -12.40 -30.55 -6.13
CA GLU A 88 -13.39 -30.74 -5.07
C GLU A 88 -14.34 -29.54 -4.96
N GLU A 89 -13.89 -28.35 -5.38
CA GLU A 89 -14.72 -27.13 -5.43
C GLU A 89 -14.26 -26.25 -6.60
N ILE A 90 -15.06 -25.20 -6.92
CA ILE A 90 -14.67 -24.19 -7.91
C ILE A 90 -13.55 -23.35 -7.30
N GLY A 91 -12.41 -23.31 -7.98
CA GLY A 91 -11.25 -22.53 -7.57
C GLY A 91 -10.76 -21.58 -8.65
N TYR A 92 -9.57 -21.04 -8.44
CA TYR A 92 -8.96 -20.01 -9.27
C TYR A 92 -7.60 -20.46 -9.79
N SER A 93 -7.13 -19.85 -10.87
CA SER A 93 -5.73 -19.93 -11.29
C SER A 93 -4.96 -18.76 -10.66
N SER A 94 -4.63 -18.90 -9.37
CA SER A 94 -3.96 -17.85 -8.58
C SER A 94 -2.61 -18.36 -8.03
N ARG A 95 -1.84 -18.98 -8.92
CA ARG A 95 -0.51 -19.51 -8.60
C ARG A 95 0.53 -18.40 -8.70
N LEU A 96 1.65 -18.57 -8.00
CA LEU A 96 2.84 -17.74 -8.14
C LEU A 96 3.83 -18.44 -9.06
N ASP A 97 4.26 -17.78 -10.11
CA ASP A 97 5.29 -18.29 -11.02
C ASP A 97 6.64 -18.42 -10.31
N GLU A 98 7.37 -19.50 -10.57
CA GLU A 98 8.68 -19.78 -9.97
C GLU A 98 9.70 -18.65 -10.21
N LEU A 99 9.66 -18.02 -11.39
CA LEU A 99 10.51 -16.85 -11.69
C LEU A 99 10.21 -15.68 -10.75
N GLN A 100 8.94 -15.39 -10.50
CA GLN A 100 8.55 -14.31 -9.58
C GLN A 100 8.93 -14.67 -8.14
N ALA A 101 8.77 -15.93 -7.75
CA ALA A 101 9.21 -16.41 -6.45
C ALA A 101 10.73 -16.27 -6.26
N ALA A 102 11.52 -16.59 -7.28
CA ALA A 102 12.99 -16.42 -7.27
C ALA A 102 13.39 -14.95 -7.11
N VAL A 103 12.75 -14.03 -7.83
CA VAL A 103 12.96 -12.58 -7.68
C VAL A 103 12.65 -12.11 -6.27
N LEU A 104 11.51 -12.54 -5.71
CA LEU A 104 11.11 -12.17 -4.34
C LEU A 104 12.08 -12.73 -3.31
N ARG A 105 12.54 -13.98 -3.44
CA ARG A 105 13.56 -14.59 -2.57
C ARG A 105 14.89 -13.83 -2.60
N ALA A 106 15.32 -13.35 -3.77
CA ALA A 106 16.54 -12.55 -3.89
C ALA A 106 16.39 -11.17 -3.23
N LYS A 107 15.21 -10.55 -3.27
CA LYS A 107 14.94 -9.21 -2.71
C LYS A 107 14.60 -9.22 -1.22
N LEU A 108 13.97 -10.28 -0.72
CA LEU A 108 13.47 -10.38 0.66
C LEU A 108 14.53 -10.10 1.74
N PRO A 109 15.77 -10.59 1.66
CA PRO A 109 16.82 -10.28 2.64
C PRO A 109 17.15 -8.78 2.72
N HIS A 110 16.80 -7.99 1.70
CA HIS A 110 17.07 -6.55 1.64
C HIS A 110 15.89 -5.70 2.10
N LEU A 111 14.73 -6.28 2.42
CA LEU A 111 13.50 -5.55 2.74
C LEU A 111 13.67 -4.58 3.91
N ALA A 112 14.34 -4.99 4.99
CA ALA A 112 14.60 -4.13 6.15
C ALA A 112 15.41 -2.89 5.75
N ARG A 113 16.46 -3.07 4.95
CA ARG A 113 17.27 -1.96 4.41
C ARG A 113 16.45 -1.03 3.52
N PHE A 114 15.59 -1.57 2.68
CA PHE A 114 14.70 -0.77 1.82
C PHE A 114 13.71 0.06 2.63
N THR A 115 13.12 -0.53 3.67
CA THR A 115 12.22 0.18 4.59
C THR A 115 12.93 1.30 5.33
N THR A 116 14.11 1.04 5.88
CA THR A 116 14.93 2.07 6.55
C THR A 116 15.30 3.23 5.61
N ALA A 117 15.66 2.93 4.37
CA ALA A 117 15.95 3.97 3.37
C ALA A 117 14.71 4.85 3.10
N ARG A 118 13.55 4.24 2.87
CA ARG A 118 12.28 4.99 2.68
C ARG A 118 11.93 5.86 3.89
N GLN A 119 12.14 5.37 5.11
CA GLN A 119 11.91 6.13 6.34
C GLN A 119 12.83 7.35 6.44
N LYS A 120 14.13 7.19 6.11
CA LYS A 120 15.10 8.29 6.03
C LYS A 120 14.69 9.34 4.99
N HIS A 121 14.28 8.91 3.81
CA HIS A 121 13.81 9.81 2.76
C HIS A 121 12.54 10.56 3.18
N ALA A 122 11.59 9.88 3.83
CA ALA A 122 10.39 10.51 4.36
C ALA A 122 10.71 11.56 5.44
N ALA A 123 11.65 11.29 6.32
CA ALA A 123 12.14 12.27 7.29
C ALA A 123 12.77 13.49 6.60
N ARG A 124 13.57 13.25 5.55
CA ARG A 124 14.19 14.30 4.77
C ARG A 124 13.18 15.17 4.02
N TYR A 125 12.15 14.56 3.42
CA TYR A 125 11.02 15.30 2.85
C TYR A 125 10.31 16.20 3.89
N ARG A 126 10.06 15.67 5.09
CA ARG A 126 9.42 16.43 6.18
C ARG A 126 10.24 17.65 6.57
N GLU A 127 11.56 17.49 6.70
CA GLU A 127 12.49 18.59 7.01
C GLU A 127 12.45 19.66 5.92
N LEU A 128 12.65 19.27 4.67
CA LEU A 128 12.74 20.20 3.54
C LEU A 128 11.41 20.87 3.17
N LEU A 129 10.27 20.25 3.49
CA LEU A 129 8.93 20.77 3.23
C LEU A 129 8.29 21.42 4.46
N ALA A 130 9.00 21.52 5.58
CA ALA A 130 8.49 22.19 6.77
C ALA A 130 8.05 23.64 6.47
N GLY A 131 6.86 24.02 6.92
CA GLY A 131 6.28 25.34 6.68
C GLY A 131 5.76 25.61 5.25
N ALA A 132 5.84 24.66 4.34
CA ALA A 132 5.21 24.79 3.02
C ALA A 132 3.67 24.70 3.13
N LYS A 133 2.95 25.34 2.20
CA LYS A 133 1.47 25.36 2.17
C LYS A 133 0.89 24.03 1.68
N LEU A 134 1.19 22.95 2.39
CA LEU A 134 0.70 21.59 2.11
C LEU A 134 0.59 20.78 3.42
N GLN A 135 -0.17 19.71 3.39
CA GLN A 135 -0.25 18.77 4.50
C GLN A 135 0.64 17.56 4.20
N LEU A 136 1.58 17.31 5.11
CA LEU A 136 2.47 16.15 5.06
C LEU A 136 1.78 14.89 5.62
N PRO A 137 2.18 13.67 5.17
CA PRO A 137 1.65 12.44 5.74
C PRO A 137 2.03 12.32 7.22
N VAL A 138 1.09 11.87 8.05
CA VAL A 138 1.29 11.71 9.50
C VAL A 138 1.66 10.25 9.81
N ALA A 139 2.66 10.06 10.67
CA ALA A 139 2.93 8.78 11.31
C ALA A 139 2.38 8.83 12.74
N HIS A 140 1.59 7.83 13.12
CA HIS A 140 0.94 7.80 14.46
C HIS A 140 1.89 7.42 15.62
N GLY A 141 3.15 7.08 15.32
CA GLY A 141 4.19 6.78 16.35
C GLY A 141 4.06 5.44 17.08
N ARG A 142 3.08 4.61 16.75
CA ARG A 142 2.82 3.32 17.43
C ARG A 142 3.34 2.09 16.67
N GLY A 143 4.10 2.32 15.59
CA GLY A 143 4.69 1.27 14.78
C GLY A 143 5.36 1.82 13.53
N ALA A 144 5.95 0.94 12.73
CA ALA A 144 6.69 1.31 11.54
C ALA A 144 5.77 1.74 10.39
N HIS A 145 5.98 2.96 9.89
CA HIS A 145 5.47 3.37 8.58
C HIS A 145 6.48 2.99 7.50
N VAL A 146 6.06 2.22 6.51
CA VAL A 146 6.96 1.68 5.45
C VAL A 146 7.06 2.57 4.21
N TYR A 147 6.32 3.66 4.19
CA TYR A 147 6.34 4.66 3.11
C TYR A 147 6.36 4.02 1.70
N HIS A 148 5.37 3.17 1.43
CA HIS A 148 5.14 2.72 0.05
C HIS A 148 4.92 3.92 -0.86
N GLN A 149 4.20 4.92 -0.36
CA GLN A 149 4.01 6.23 -0.98
C GLN A 149 4.32 7.33 0.03
N PHE A 150 4.78 8.49 -0.44
CA PHE A 150 4.89 9.73 0.32
C PHE A 150 3.86 10.71 -0.25
N THR A 151 2.65 10.66 0.28
CA THR A 151 1.49 11.40 -0.22
C THR A 151 1.28 12.66 0.58
N VAL A 152 1.33 13.80 -0.09
CA VAL A 152 0.99 15.12 0.46
C VAL A 152 -0.42 15.52 0.02
N ARG A 153 -1.05 16.45 0.75
CA ARG A 153 -2.29 17.08 0.34
C ARG A 153 -2.04 18.57 0.11
N LEU A 154 -2.53 19.09 -0.98
CA LEU A 154 -2.33 20.49 -1.38
C LEU A 154 -3.45 20.98 -2.32
N ALA A 155 -3.72 22.27 -2.31
CA ALA A 155 -4.65 22.89 -3.25
C ALA A 155 -4.07 22.90 -4.67
N ASN A 156 -4.95 22.98 -5.67
CA ASN A 156 -4.56 23.06 -7.09
C ASN A 156 -3.63 21.93 -7.55
N ARG A 157 -3.81 20.73 -6.98
CA ARG A 157 -2.99 19.54 -7.19
C ARG A 157 -2.63 19.29 -8.66
N ASP A 158 -3.59 19.39 -9.59
CA ASP A 158 -3.35 19.06 -11.00
C ASP A 158 -2.46 20.09 -11.70
N ALA A 159 -2.62 21.39 -11.38
CA ALA A 159 -1.73 22.43 -11.88
C ALA A 159 -0.29 22.26 -11.35
N ILE A 160 -0.15 21.94 -10.07
CA ILE A 160 1.15 21.69 -9.44
C ILE A 160 1.79 20.42 -10.03
N ARG A 161 1.02 19.34 -10.22
CA ARG A 161 1.50 18.12 -10.86
C ARG A 161 2.07 18.38 -12.26
N LYS A 162 1.40 19.23 -13.06
CA LYS A 162 1.89 19.62 -14.39
C LYS A 162 3.23 20.35 -14.32
N LYS A 163 3.34 21.35 -13.44
CA LYS A 163 4.59 22.12 -13.23
C LYS A 163 5.74 21.22 -12.73
N LEU A 164 5.46 20.27 -11.85
CA LEU A 164 6.44 19.27 -11.40
C LEU A 164 6.94 18.42 -12.57
N ALA A 165 6.05 17.97 -13.45
CA ALA A 165 6.45 17.21 -14.63
C ALA A 165 7.33 18.04 -15.57
N GLU A 166 7.03 19.34 -15.77
CA GLU A 166 7.85 20.30 -16.54
C GLU A 166 9.25 20.48 -15.91
N ALA A 167 9.34 20.36 -14.57
CA ALA A 167 10.61 20.40 -13.82
C ALA A 167 11.31 19.02 -13.75
N GLY A 168 10.85 17.99 -14.51
CA GLY A 168 11.41 16.66 -14.51
C GLY A 168 11.09 15.81 -13.28
N VAL A 169 10.08 16.20 -12.49
CA VAL A 169 9.67 15.48 -11.30
C VAL A 169 8.40 14.68 -11.58
N ALA A 170 8.51 13.35 -11.64
CA ALA A 170 7.37 12.45 -11.72
C ALA A 170 6.58 12.45 -10.40
N SER A 171 5.24 12.42 -10.49
CA SER A 171 4.36 12.32 -9.31
C SER A 171 3.10 11.54 -9.64
N GLY A 172 2.51 10.91 -8.63
CA GLY A 172 1.33 10.06 -8.78
C GLY A 172 0.11 10.57 -8.01
N VAL A 173 -1.08 10.20 -8.49
CA VAL A 173 -2.33 10.49 -7.78
C VAL A 173 -3.00 9.16 -7.42
N TYR A 174 -3.15 8.88 -6.14
CA TYR A 174 -3.72 7.63 -5.65
C TYR A 174 -4.81 7.91 -4.59
N TYR A 175 -6.11 8.08 -5.02
CA TYR A 175 -6.58 7.92 -6.41
C TYR A 175 -7.42 9.13 -6.83
N PRO A 176 -7.53 9.45 -8.15
CA PRO A 176 -8.22 10.65 -8.62
C PRO A 176 -9.75 10.56 -8.51
N ILE A 177 -10.30 9.35 -8.41
CA ILE A 177 -11.73 9.09 -8.28
C ILE A 177 -11.95 8.19 -7.06
N PRO A 178 -12.76 8.61 -6.06
CA PRO A 178 -13.12 7.77 -4.93
C PRO A 178 -13.93 6.54 -5.37
N LEU A 179 -13.81 5.42 -4.66
CA LEU A 179 -14.46 4.15 -5.06
C LEU A 179 -15.98 4.28 -5.26
N HIS A 180 -16.70 4.97 -4.38
CA HIS A 180 -18.14 5.17 -4.48
C HIS A 180 -18.57 6.03 -5.70
N ARG A 181 -17.62 6.72 -6.33
CA ARG A 181 -17.83 7.52 -7.55
C ARG A 181 -17.34 6.80 -8.82
N GLN A 182 -16.85 5.57 -8.70
CA GLN A 182 -16.48 4.78 -9.87
C GLN A 182 -17.76 4.35 -10.62
N PRO A 183 -17.78 4.40 -11.98
CA PRO A 183 -18.96 4.06 -12.77
C PRO A 183 -19.57 2.69 -12.44
N VAL A 184 -18.72 1.71 -12.10
CA VAL A 184 -19.14 0.35 -11.71
C VAL A 184 -20.00 0.34 -10.44
N PHE A 185 -19.84 1.33 -9.56
CA PHE A 185 -20.55 1.45 -8.28
C PHE A 185 -21.63 2.55 -8.29
N GLU A 186 -21.82 3.24 -9.40
CA GLU A 186 -22.75 4.38 -9.48
C GLU A 186 -24.19 3.99 -9.13
N LYS A 187 -24.64 2.81 -9.58
CA LYS A 187 -25.99 2.31 -9.28
C LYS A 187 -26.25 2.10 -7.80
N GLU A 188 -25.23 1.63 -7.05
CA GLU A 188 -25.36 1.27 -5.63
C GLU A 188 -25.02 2.43 -4.71
N PHE A 189 -24.02 3.24 -5.07
CA PHE A 189 -23.42 4.24 -4.20
C PHE A 189 -23.35 5.65 -4.80
N GLY A 190 -23.87 5.88 -6.00
CA GLY A 190 -23.77 7.17 -6.68
C GLY A 190 -24.41 8.34 -5.93
N SER A 191 -25.42 8.08 -5.08
CA SER A 191 -26.03 9.08 -4.20
C SER A 191 -25.29 9.30 -2.87
N LEU A 192 -24.30 8.45 -2.54
CA LEU A 192 -23.56 8.52 -1.29
C LEU A 192 -22.56 9.68 -1.34
N SER A 193 -22.59 10.55 -0.31
CA SER A 193 -21.57 11.60 -0.14
C SER A 193 -20.57 11.18 0.92
N LEU A 194 -19.30 11.16 0.54
CA LEU A 194 -18.15 10.91 1.42
C LEU A 194 -17.15 12.07 1.31
N PRO A 195 -17.44 13.23 1.96
CA PRO A 195 -16.71 14.48 1.74
C PRO A 195 -15.20 14.36 1.97
N ALA A 196 -14.78 13.58 2.97
CA ALA A 196 -13.35 13.37 3.26
C ALA A 196 -12.63 12.62 2.13
N ALA A 197 -13.25 11.58 1.55
CA ALA A 197 -12.69 10.81 0.44
C ALA A 197 -12.68 11.64 -0.85
N GLU A 198 -13.75 12.39 -1.10
CA GLU A 198 -13.89 13.28 -2.26
C GLU A 198 -12.85 14.40 -2.22
N ALA A 199 -12.69 15.10 -1.07
CA ALA A 199 -11.64 16.11 -0.89
C ALA A 199 -10.23 15.50 -1.07
N ALA A 200 -9.97 14.32 -0.48
CA ALA A 200 -8.69 13.66 -0.65
C ALA A 200 -8.38 13.37 -2.13
N ALA A 201 -9.35 12.89 -2.92
CA ALA A 201 -9.17 12.61 -4.34
C ALA A 201 -8.76 13.87 -5.15
N HIS A 202 -9.20 15.04 -4.73
CA HIS A 202 -8.83 16.32 -5.36
C HIS A 202 -7.48 16.87 -4.90
N GLU A 203 -7.01 16.52 -3.69
CA GLU A 203 -5.87 17.16 -3.05
C GLU A 203 -4.62 16.31 -2.99
N VAL A 204 -4.73 14.96 -3.04
CA VAL A 204 -3.58 14.08 -2.83
C VAL A 204 -2.61 14.07 -4.00
N LEU A 205 -1.31 14.11 -3.69
CA LEU A 205 -0.21 13.98 -4.64
C LEU A 205 0.92 13.18 -4.00
N SER A 206 1.35 12.10 -4.63
CA SER A 206 2.44 11.26 -4.15
C SER A 206 3.75 11.67 -4.80
N LEU A 207 4.72 12.05 -3.99
CA LEU A 207 6.08 12.38 -4.40
C LEU A 207 6.92 11.12 -4.59
N PRO A 208 8.00 11.17 -5.39
CA PRO A 208 8.88 10.03 -5.59
C PRO A 208 9.46 9.54 -4.26
N ILE A 209 9.32 8.24 -3.98
CA ILE A 209 9.96 7.61 -2.83
C ILE A 209 10.31 6.15 -3.14
N TYR A 210 11.60 5.83 -3.13
CA TYR A 210 12.14 4.48 -3.35
C TYR A 210 13.52 4.38 -2.67
N PRO A 211 14.01 3.17 -2.36
CA PRO A 211 15.22 3.00 -1.53
C PRO A 211 16.49 3.66 -2.06
N GLN A 212 16.63 3.77 -3.39
CA GLN A 212 17.84 4.28 -4.05
C GLN A 212 17.79 5.81 -4.29
N LEU A 213 16.72 6.50 -3.85
CA LEU A 213 16.60 7.95 -4.02
C LEU A 213 17.75 8.67 -3.30
N THR A 214 18.43 9.59 -3.98
CA THR A 214 19.54 10.37 -3.39
C THR A 214 19.04 11.62 -2.67
N ASP A 215 19.85 12.17 -1.76
CA ASP A 215 19.54 13.44 -1.09
C ASP A 215 19.43 14.59 -2.10
N GLU A 216 20.24 14.60 -3.14
CA GLU A 216 20.16 15.58 -4.22
C GLU A 216 18.83 15.53 -4.96
N GLN A 217 18.38 14.33 -5.32
CA GLN A 217 17.05 14.14 -5.94
C GLN A 217 15.91 14.59 -5.02
N ILE A 218 15.99 14.29 -3.72
CA ILE A 218 14.99 14.74 -2.74
C ILE A 218 14.99 16.28 -2.66
N ARG A 219 16.16 16.93 -2.61
CA ARG A 219 16.27 18.39 -2.64
C ARG A 219 15.66 18.97 -3.90
N HIS A 220 15.94 18.39 -5.06
CA HIS A 220 15.36 18.83 -6.35
C HIS A 220 13.83 18.75 -6.32
N VAL A 221 13.26 17.62 -5.89
CA VAL A 221 11.80 17.44 -5.75
C VAL A 221 11.20 18.52 -4.82
N CYS A 222 11.83 18.75 -3.67
CA CYS A 222 11.33 19.71 -2.70
C CYS A 222 11.43 21.17 -3.22
N ALA A 223 12.52 21.52 -3.89
CA ALA A 223 12.70 22.84 -4.49
C ALA A 223 11.67 23.10 -5.60
N ALA A 224 11.49 22.14 -6.51
CA ALA A 224 10.49 22.21 -7.57
C ALA A 224 9.06 22.34 -6.99
N LEU A 225 8.72 21.54 -5.96
CA LEU A 225 7.41 21.63 -5.32
C LEU A 225 7.20 22.99 -4.63
N ARG A 226 8.18 23.48 -3.87
CA ARG A 226 8.09 24.80 -3.22
C ARG A 226 7.90 25.95 -4.22
N ALA A 227 8.54 25.88 -5.38
CA ALA A 227 8.38 26.86 -6.45
C ALA A 227 6.98 26.86 -7.09
N CYS A 228 6.20 25.77 -6.89
CA CYS A 228 4.85 25.62 -7.43
C CYS A 228 3.74 26.02 -6.44
N LEU A 229 4.07 26.16 -5.15
CA LEU A 229 3.12 26.49 -4.07
C LEU A 229 2.91 27.98 -3.91
#